data_a5f830f9fdbec6ff2d31eb3f538f6d51
#
_entry.id   a5f830f9fdbec6ff2d31eb3f538f6d51
#
_cell.length_a   1.000
_cell.length_b   1.000
_cell.length_c   1.000
_cell.angle_alpha   90.00
_cell.angle_beta   90.00
_cell.angle_gamma   90.00
#
_symmetry.space_group_name_H-M   'P 1'
#
loop_
_entity.id
_entity.type
_entity.pdbx_description
1 polymer ?
#
loop_
_entity_poly.entity_id
_entity_poly.type
_entity_poly.pdbx_seq_one_letter_code
_entity_poly.pdbx_strand_id
1 'polypeptide(L)'
;DEYTFKHSVDVATISMIVAKQQGLSPEEVREIGVCGLLHDIGKTKIPNAILNKPGKLDDDEFALMRQHSTYSYNMIKDRAEFSPAVCLGVLQHHEKINGSGYPMGVSAEKICPYAKILSVADIYDALVTERPYKKAYSQRDAVEMIMSMTMELDITAMKSFLESMILYPVDSIVELSNGEQARVVKNIPHYILRPVVVGLTSGNVYNLG
;
A
#
# COMPACT_ATOMS: atom_id res chain seq x y z
N ASP A 1 18.67 -7.71 -2.46
CA ASP A 1 18.03 -8.37 -1.34
C ASP A 1 16.64 -8.82 -1.82
N GLU A 2 16.33 -10.11 -1.60
CA GLU A 2 15.10 -10.78 -2.08
C GLU A 2 13.83 -10.10 -1.54
N TYR A 3 13.89 -9.63 -0.30
CA TYR A 3 12.78 -8.90 0.32
C TYR A 3 12.48 -7.58 -0.42
N THR A 4 13.48 -6.75 -0.69
CA THR A 4 13.29 -5.47 -1.38
C THR A 4 12.73 -5.67 -2.79
N PHE A 5 13.21 -6.69 -3.50
CA PHE A 5 12.69 -7.03 -4.83
C PHE A 5 11.22 -7.44 -4.77
N LYS A 6 10.87 -8.39 -3.88
CA LYS A 6 9.48 -8.83 -3.70
C LYS A 6 8.57 -7.66 -3.34
N HIS A 7 8.96 -6.84 -2.36
CA HIS A 7 8.23 -5.64 -1.97
C HIS A 7 7.95 -4.71 -3.16
N SER A 8 8.96 -4.42 -3.98
CA SER A 8 8.77 -3.56 -5.16
C SER A 8 7.79 -4.15 -6.16
N VAL A 9 7.80 -5.48 -6.38
CA VAL A 9 6.86 -6.17 -7.26
C VAL A 9 5.44 -6.13 -6.69
N ASP A 10 5.29 -6.37 -5.40
CA ASP A 10 3.99 -6.36 -4.71
C ASP A 10 3.39 -4.95 -4.72
N VAL A 11 4.18 -3.92 -4.38
CA VAL A 11 3.75 -2.51 -4.46
C VAL A 11 3.35 -2.12 -5.88
N ALA A 12 4.14 -2.51 -6.90
CA ALA A 12 3.80 -2.24 -8.30
C ALA A 12 2.46 -2.89 -8.67
N THR A 13 2.27 -4.14 -8.31
CA THR A 13 1.05 -4.90 -8.62
C THR A 13 -0.18 -4.27 -7.97
N ILE A 14 -0.11 -3.98 -6.68
CA ILE A 14 -1.20 -3.35 -5.93
C ILE A 14 -1.52 -1.97 -6.52
N SER A 15 -0.49 -1.17 -6.80
CA SER A 15 -0.65 0.18 -7.38
C SER A 15 -1.34 0.12 -8.74
N MET A 16 -0.99 -0.84 -9.60
CA MET A 16 -1.64 -1.04 -10.91
C MET A 16 -3.12 -1.43 -10.75
N ILE A 17 -3.44 -2.29 -9.78
CA ILE A 17 -4.83 -2.69 -9.50
C ILE A 17 -5.63 -1.47 -9.03
N VAL A 18 -5.09 -0.66 -8.12
CA VAL A 18 -5.74 0.58 -7.63
C VAL A 18 -5.93 1.58 -8.76
N ALA A 19 -4.91 1.80 -9.59
CA ALA A 19 -4.97 2.69 -10.75
C ALA A 19 -6.07 2.26 -11.74
N LYS A 20 -6.16 0.95 -12.02
CA LYS A 20 -7.21 0.39 -12.86
C LYS A 20 -8.61 0.58 -12.25
N GLN A 21 -8.75 0.41 -10.94
CA GLN A 21 -10.00 0.66 -10.21
C GLN A 21 -10.42 2.13 -10.28
N GLN A 22 -9.48 3.06 -10.33
CA GLN A 22 -9.75 4.50 -10.56
C GLN A 22 -10.12 4.83 -12.00
N GLY A 23 -10.03 3.88 -12.93
CA GLY A 23 -10.32 4.09 -14.34
C GLY A 23 -9.20 4.80 -15.12
N LEU A 24 -7.96 4.76 -14.63
CA LEU A 24 -6.83 5.31 -15.36
C LEU A 24 -6.59 4.54 -16.67
N SER A 25 -6.01 5.22 -17.65
CA SER A 25 -5.67 4.62 -18.94
C SER A 25 -4.65 3.48 -18.81
N PRO A 26 -4.60 2.54 -19.76
CA PRO A 26 -3.60 1.45 -19.74
C PRO A 26 -2.16 1.95 -19.66
N GLU A 27 -1.88 3.12 -20.25
CA GLU A 27 -0.55 3.74 -20.19
C GLU A 27 -0.23 4.25 -18.79
N GLU A 28 -1.14 4.98 -18.16
CA GLU A 28 -0.98 5.45 -16.79
C GLU A 28 -0.84 4.28 -15.80
N VAL A 29 -1.63 3.21 -15.98
CA VAL A 29 -1.50 1.98 -15.17
C VAL A 29 -0.11 1.38 -15.31
N ARG A 30 0.45 1.32 -16.54
CA ARG A 30 1.82 0.84 -16.77
C ARG A 30 2.86 1.75 -16.11
N GLU A 31 2.73 3.07 -16.22
CA GLU A 31 3.62 4.03 -15.58
C GLU A 31 3.62 3.91 -14.05
N ILE A 32 2.43 3.74 -13.45
CA ILE A 32 2.30 3.51 -12.00
C ILE A 32 2.98 2.20 -11.59
N GLY A 33 2.88 1.14 -12.40
CA GLY A 33 3.64 -0.09 -12.18
C GLY A 33 5.15 0.16 -12.17
N VAL A 34 5.65 0.97 -13.10
CA VAL A 34 7.07 1.38 -13.14
C VAL A 34 7.44 2.17 -11.88
N CYS A 35 6.56 3.09 -11.43
CA CYS A 35 6.79 3.80 -10.15
C CYS A 35 6.96 2.81 -8.99
N GLY A 36 6.06 1.83 -8.86
CA GLY A 36 6.12 0.81 -7.82
C GLY A 36 7.41 -0.01 -7.85
N LEU A 37 7.90 -0.36 -9.05
CA LEU A 37 9.17 -1.07 -9.19
C LEU A 37 10.39 -0.23 -8.79
N LEU A 38 10.34 1.09 -8.99
CA LEU A 38 11.49 1.98 -8.84
C LEU A 38 11.46 2.84 -7.57
N HIS A 39 10.34 2.87 -6.82
CA HIS A 39 10.18 3.80 -5.69
C HIS A 39 11.30 3.70 -4.67
N ASP A 40 11.79 2.50 -4.41
CA ASP A 40 12.78 2.16 -3.39
C ASP A 40 14.20 1.95 -3.92
N ILE A 41 14.47 2.13 -5.22
CA ILE A 41 15.80 1.87 -5.81
C ILE A 41 16.91 2.69 -5.14
N GLY A 42 16.58 3.86 -4.61
CA GLY A 42 17.49 4.74 -3.88
C GLY A 42 17.98 4.16 -2.55
N LYS A 43 17.34 3.12 -2.01
CA LYS A 43 17.82 2.38 -0.84
C LYS A 43 19.20 1.77 -1.05
N THR A 44 19.59 1.55 -2.31
CA THR A 44 20.94 1.12 -2.67
C THR A 44 22.04 2.14 -2.30
N LYS A 45 21.68 3.37 -2.00
CA LYS A 45 22.58 4.45 -1.54
C LYS A 45 22.59 4.61 -0.02
N ILE A 46 21.71 3.92 0.69
CA ILE A 46 21.65 3.96 2.15
C ILE A 46 22.70 2.98 2.72
N PRO A 47 23.45 3.39 3.74
CA PRO A 47 24.43 2.49 4.39
C PRO A 47 23.76 1.21 4.91
N ASN A 48 24.37 0.06 4.64
CA ASN A 48 23.84 -1.24 5.07
C ASN A 48 23.61 -1.33 6.58
N ALA A 49 24.41 -0.64 7.39
CA ALA A 49 24.25 -0.60 8.84
C ALA A 49 22.91 0.05 9.27
N ILE A 50 22.40 1.01 8.48
CA ILE A 50 21.12 1.66 8.72
C ILE A 50 19.99 0.83 8.09
N LEU A 51 20.18 0.40 6.82
CA LEU A 51 19.18 -0.35 6.09
C LEU A 51 18.77 -1.66 6.78
N ASN A 52 19.75 -2.35 7.38
CA ASN A 52 19.56 -3.66 8.04
C ASN A 52 19.62 -3.57 9.57
N LYS A 53 19.49 -2.38 10.17
CA LYS A 53 19.54 -2.21 11.62
C LYS A 53 18.42 -2.98 12.30
N PRO A 54 18.74 -3.89 13.23
CA PRO A 54 17.72 -4.54 14.03
C PRO A 54 17.14 -3.56 15.04
N GLY A 55 15.85 -3.21 14.88
CA GLY A 55 15.14 -2.30 15.78
C GLY A 55 14.84 -0.94 15.17
N LYS A 56 14.54 0.05 16.02
CA LYS A 56 14.18 1.40 15.60
C LYS A 56 15.44 2.19 15.19
N LEU A 57 15.28 2.98 14.13
CA LEU A 57 16.27 4.00 13.76
C LEU A 57 16.16 5.18 14.73
N ASP A 58 17.29 5.79 15.08
CA ASP A 58 17.29 7.10 15.73
C ASP A 58 16.97 8.20 14.70
N ASP A 59 16.90 9.47 15.18
CA ASP A 59 16.46 10.59 14.33
C ASP A 59 17.43 10.86 13.18
N ASP A 60 18.75 10.73 13.39
CA ASP A 60 19.77 10.94 12.37
C ASP A 60 19.76 9.81 11.34
N GLU A 61 19.66 8.57 11.78
CA GLU A 61 19.52 7.40 10.91
C GLU A 61 18.22 7.46 10.09
N PHE A 62 17.12 7.88 10.71
CA PHE A 62 15.86 8.04 10.02
C PHE A 62 15.91 9.19 9.01
N ALA A 63 16.62 10.29 9.31
CA ALA A 63 16.86 11.36 8.36
C ALA A 63 17.64 10.88 7.12
N LEU A 64 18.64 9.99 7.31
CA LEU A 64 19.35 9.34 6.22
C LEU A 64 18.44 8.38 5.45
N MET A 65 17.65 7.55 6.15
CA MET A 65 16.71 6.63 5.52
C MET A 65 15.73 7.37 4.60
N ARG A 66 15.19 8.51 5.03
CA ARG A 66 14.27 9.33 4.22
C ARG A 66 14.87 9.81 2.90
N GLN A 67 16.21 9.87 2.77
CA GLN A 67 16.86 10.29 1.53
C GLN A 67 16.64 9.30 0.37
N HIS A 68 16.22 8.04 0.64
CA HIS A 68 16.05 7.06 -0.43
C HIS A 68 15.09 7.53 -1.53
N SER A 69 14.01 8.24 -1.19
CA SER A 69 13.06 8.76 -2.18
C SER A 69 13.71 9.80 -3.11
N THR A 70 14.52 10.70 -2.55
CA THR A 70 15.32 11.66 -3.31
C THR A 70 16.39 10.96 -4.16
N TYR A 71 17.04 9.94 -3.61
CA TYR A 71 18.02 9.16 -4.39
C TYR A 71 17.37 8.39 -5.53
N SER A 72 16.20 7.76 -5.29
CA SER A 72 15.41 7.10 -6.34
C SER A 72 15.08 8.08 -7.47
N TYR A 73 14.54 9.24 -7.14
CA TYR A 73 14.25 10.30 -8.10
C TYR A 73 15.49 10.73 -8.90
N ASN A 74 16.63 11.00 -8.23
CA ASN A 74 17.86 11.43 -8.90
C ASN A 74 18.45 10.36 -9.82
N MET A 75 18.16 9.08 -9.60
CA MET A 75 18.61 7.99 -10.47
C MET A 75 17.83 7.90 -11.79
N ILE A 76 16.61 8.46 -11.84
CA ILE A 76 15.70 8.30 -12.99
C ILE A 76 15.34 9.60 -13.69
N LYS A 77 15.41 10.77 -13.03
CA LYS A 77 14.88 12.06 -13.52
C LYS A 77 15.42 12.53 -14.86
N ASP A 78 16.66 12.19 -15.18
CA ASP A 78 17.33 12.63 -16.41
C ASP A 78 17.24 11.58 -17.54
N ARG A 79 16.47 10.52 -17.34
CA ARG A 79 16.28 9.44 -18.31
C ARG A 79 15.00 9.67 -19.12
N ALA A 80 15.13 9.73 -20.44
CA ALA A 80 14.04 10.03 -21.36
C ALA A 80 12.92 8.97 -21.38
N GLU A 81 13.19 7.75 -20.89
CA GLU A 81 12.22 6.67 -20.81
C GLU A 81 11.18 6.84 -19.69
N PHE A 82 11.42 7.74 -18.73
CA PHE A 82 10.50 7.97 -17.60
C PHE A 82 9.81 9.33 -17.71
N SER A 83 8.49 9.33 -17.65
CA SER A 83 7.71 10.57 -17.65
C SER A 83 7.94 11.39 -16.36
N PRO A 84 7.69 12.71 -16.39
CA PRO A 84 7.71 13.53 -15.17
C PRO A 84 6.79 13.01 -14.08
N ALA A 85 5.64 12.39 -14.44
CA ALA A 85 4.71 11.80 -13.48
C ALA A 85 5.32 10.58 -12.78
N VAL A 86 6.06 9.73 -13.49
CA VAL A 86 6.82 8.61 -12.91
C VAL A 86 7.86 9.13 -11.92
N CYS A 87 8.66 10.11 -12.34
CA CYS A 87 9.70 10.69 -11.48
C CYS A 87 9.13 11.29 -10.20
N LEU A 88 8.03 12.07 -10.32
CA LEU A 88 7.36 12.65 -9.16
C LEU A 88 6.66 11.59 -8.29
N GLY A 89 6.08 10.56 -8.90
CA GLY A 89 5.51 9.42 -8.17
C GLY A 89 6.54 8.76 -7.26
N VAL A 90 7.72 8.49 -7.81
CA VAL A 90 8.86 7.92 -7.06
C VAL A 90 9.38 8.88 -5.98
N LEU A 91 9.48 10.18 -6.25
CA LEU A 91 9.95 11.16 -5.26
C LEU A 91 9.02 11.29 -4.07
N GLN A 92 7.71 11.32 -4.33
CA GLN A 92 6.69 11.76 -3.38
C GLN A 92 5.90 10.61 -2.71
N HIS A 93 6.28 9.34 -2.91
CA HIS A 93 5.50 8.20 -2.40
C HIS A 93 5.38 8.15 -0.86
N HIS A 94 6.21 8.89 -0.14
CA HIS A 94 6.12 9.08 1.31
C HIS A 94 5.56 10.45 1.72
N GLU A 95 5.08 11.26 0.78
CA GLU A 95 4.31 12.46 1.13
C GLU A 95 2.96 12.07 1.73
N LYS A 96 2.44 12.93 2.62
CA LYS A 96 1.15 12.78 3.27
C LYS A 96 0.29 13.99 2.99
N ILE A 97 -1.02 13.78 2.77
CA ILE A 97 -1.93 14.88 2.37
C ILE A 97 -2.00 16.02 3.38
N ASN A 98 -1.66 15.77 4.65
CA ASN A 98 -1.59 16.77 5.70
C ASN A 98 -0.22 17.50 5.78
N GLY A 99 0.71 17.24 4.87
CA GLY A 99 2.04 17.85 4.82
C GLY A 99 3.06 17.28 5.82
N SER A 100 2.73 16.24 6.58
CA SER A 100 3.65 15.64 7.55
C SER A 100 4.61 14.61 6.93
N GLY A 101 4.50 14.38 5.61
CA GLY A 101 5.34 13.44 4.87
C GLY A 101 6.72 13.98 4.49
N TYR A 102 7.40 13.26 3.63
CA TYR A 102 8.72 13.63 3.12
C TYR A 102 8.88 13.20 1.65
N PRO A 103 9.87 13.73 0.89
CA PRO A 103 10.97 14.59 1.32
C PRO A 103 10.63 16.09 1.41
N MET A 104 9.52 16.54 0.85
CA MET A 104 9.22 17.95 0.67
C MET A 104 8.19 18.48 1.69
N GLY A 105 7.40 17.61 2.33
CA GLY A 105 6.35 17.99 3.27
C GLY A 105 5.25 18.83 2.60
N VAL A 106 4.81 18.47 1.42
CA VAL A 106 3.83 19.23 0.63
C VAL A 106 2.40 18.81 0.94
N SER A 107 1.46 19.74 0.74
CA SER A 107 0.02 19.48 0.91
C SER A 107 -0.57 18.68 -0.28
N ALA A 108 -1.77 18.16 -0.06
CA ALA A 108 -2.48 17.26 -0.97
C ALA A 108 -2.48 17.69 -2.45
N GLU A 109 -2.63 19.00 -2.72
CA GLU A 109 -2.73 19.53 -4.08
C GLU A 109 -1.41 19.48 -4.86
N LYS A 110 -0.27 19.39 -4.13
CA LYS A 110 1.08 19.34 -4.69
C LYS A 110 1.64 17.91 -4.80
N ILE A 111 0.93 16.93 -4.25
CA ILE A 111 1.32 15.53 -4.36
C ILE A 111 0.86 14.97 -5.70
N CYS A 112 1.80 14.40 -6.45
CA CYS A 112 1.51 13.71 -7.70
C CYS A 112 0.45 12.60 -7.51
N PRO A 113 -0.55 12.48 -8.40
CA PRO A 113 -1.57 11.42 -8.30
C PRO A 113 -0.97 10.01 -8.19
N TYR A 114 0.12 9.72 -8.89
CA TYR A 114 0.81 8.43 -8.81
C TYR A 114 1.36 8.17 -7.41
N ALA A 115 1.95 9.18 -6.77
CA ALA A 115 2.47 9.08 -5.40
C ALA A 115 1.37 8.76 -4.39
N LYS A 116 0.16 9.32 -4.56
CA LYS A 116 -0.99 9.04 -3.69
C LYS A 116 -1.40 7.58 -3.74
N ILE A 117 -1.39 6.97 -4.92
CA ILE A 117 -1.68 5.54 -5.12
C ILE A 117 -0.55 4.68 -4.52
N LEU A 118 0.71 5.02 -4.82
CA LEU A 118 1.86 4.29 -4.30
C LEU A 118 1.89 4.29 -2.78
N SER A 119 1.59 5.42 -2.14
CA SER A 119 1.59 5.55 -0.68
C SER A 119 0.68 4.53 0.00
N VAL A 120 -0.52 4.32 -0.54
CA VAL A 120 -1.46 3.31 -0.01
C VAL A 120 -0.92 1.90 -0.22
N ALA A 121 -0.41 1.60 -1.41
CA ALA A 121 0.12 0.28 -1.76
C ALA A 121 1.36 -0.09 -0.94
N ASP A 122 2.29 0.85 -0.77
CA ASP A 122 3.52 0.68 0.01
C ASP A 122 3.20 0.41 1.49
N ILE A 123 2.32 1.22 2.09
CA ILE A 123 1.90 1.02 3.48
C ILE A 123 1.23 -0.34 3.65
N TYR A 124 0.33 -0.73 2.74
CA TYR A 124 -0.34 -2.03 2.83
C TYR A 124 0.66 -3.18 2.76
N ASP A 125 1.53 -3.20 1.75
CA ASP A 125 2.53 -4.27 1.63
C ASP A 125 3.46 -4.32 2.84
N ALA A 126 3.90 -3.16 3.33
CA ALA A 126 4.72 -3.06 4.54
C ALA A 126 4.02 -3.59 5.81
N LEU A 127 2.70 -3.60 5.86
CA LEU A 127 1.92 -4.16 6.96
C LEU A 127 1.76 -5.67 6.86
N VAL A 128 1.45 -6.20 5.67
CA VAL A 128 1.10 -7.62 5.47
C VAL A 128 2.30 -8.51 5.15
N THR A 129 3.47 -7.93 4.85
CA THR A 129 4.68 -8.69 4.55
C THR A 129 5.52 -8.90 5.82
N GLU A 130 5.90 -10.16 6.07
CA GLU A 130 6.76 -10.51 7.18
C GLU A 130 8.18 -9.97 6.97
N ARG A 131 8.76 -9.40 8.01
CA ARG A 131 10.13 -8.88 8.02
C ARG A 131 10.92 -9.57 9.14
N PRO A 132 12.27 -9.66 9.05
CA PRO A 132 13.09 -10.34 10.04
C PRO A 132 12.82 -9.92 11.50
N TYR A 133 12.35 -8.69 11.70
CA TYR A 133 12.13 -8.10 13.02
C TYR A 133 10.68 -7.67 13.26
N LYS A 134 9.73 -8.01 12.35
CA LYS A 134 8.33 -7.61 12.47
C LYS A 134 7.42 -8.69 11.90
N LYS A 135 6.54 -9.24 12.75
CA LYS A 135 5.47 -10.13 12.32
C LYS A 135 4.48 -9.38 11.42
N ALA A 136 4.04 -10.03 10.35
CA ALA A 136 3.00 -9.50 9.48
C ALA A 136 1.67 -9.32 10.22
N TYR A 137 0.96 -8.25 9.91
CA TYR A 137 -0.44 -8.11 10.30
C TYR A 137 -1.31 -8.99 9.40
N SER A 138 -2.50 -9.37 9.90
CA SER A 138 -3.52 -9.97 9.03
C SER A 138 -3.95 -8.95 7.96
N GLN A 139 -4.47 -9.43 6.83
CA GLN A 139 -4.99 -8.54 5.79
C GLN A 139 -6.11 -7.64 6.34
N ARG A 140 -6.96 -8.18 7.22
CA ARG A 140 -8.01 -7.44 7.89
C ARG A 140 -7.45 -6.29 8.73
N ASP A 141 -6.50 -6.60 9.63
CA ASP A 141 -5.91 -5.58 10.51
C ASP A 141 -5.22 -4.48 9.70
N ALA A 142 -4.49 -4.86 8.63
CA ALA A 142 -3.84 -3.91 7.73
C ALA A 142 -4.85 -2.98 7.05
N VAL A 143 -5.97 -3.51 6.58
CA VAL A 143 -7.05 -2.72 5.98
C VAL A 143 -7.68 -1.79 7.02
N GLU A 144 -7.98 -2.26 8.24
CA GLU A 144 -8.51 -1.41 9.33
C GLU A 144 -7.53 -0.28 9.67
N MET A 145 -6.22 -0.56 9.71
CA MET A 145 -5.19 0.46 9.92
C MET A 145 -5.19 1.51 8.80
N ILE A 146 -5.23 1.09 7.54
CA ILE A 146 -5.30 2.02 6.40
C ILE A 146 -6.56 2.89 6.48
N MET A 147 -7.71 2.29 6.80
CA MET A 147 -8.97 3.02 6.97
C MET A 147 -8.90 4.10 8.07
N SER A 148 -8.04 3.93 9.06
CA SER A 148 -7.83 4.94 10.11
C SER A 148 -6.95 6.12 9.69
N MET A 149 -6.21 6.00 8.57
CA MET A 149 -5.22 6.99 8.11
C MET A 149 -5.81 8.09 7.21
N THR A 150 -7.07 8.47 7.41
CA THR A 150 -7.79 9.44 6.57
C THR A 150 -7.20 10.85 6.57
N MET A 151 -6.41 11.20 7.57
CA MET A 151 -5.70 12.48 7.65
C MET A 151 -4.34 12.49 6.94
N GLU A 152 -3.86 11.32 6.54
CA GLU A 152 -2.52 11.15 5.97
C GLU A 152 -2.55 10.69 4.51
N LEU A 153 -3.53 9.86 4.15
CA LEU A 153 -3.66 9.24 2.84
C LEU A 153 -4.78 9.88 2.01
N ASP A 154 -4.58 9.91 0.70
CA ASP A 154 -5.60 10.40 -0.22
C ASP A 154 -6.85 9.51 -0.20
N ILE A 155 -8.01 10.12 0.04
CA ILE A 155 -9.28 9.41 0.22
C ILE A 155 -9.71 8.65 -1.06
N THR A 156 -9.40 9.19 -2.24
CA THR A 156 -9.71 8.55 -3.52
C THR A 156 -8.85 7.31 -3.74
N ALA A 157 -7.54 7.41 -3.43
CA ALA A 157 -6.65 6.26 -3.50
C ALA A 157 -7.04 5.18 -2.49
N MET A 158 -7.36 5.56 -1.24
CA MET A 158 -7.86 4.64 -0.21
C MET A 158 -9.13 3.93 -0.65
N LYS A 159 -10.12 4.66 -1.14
CA LYS A 159 -11.39 4.10 -1.61
C LYS A 159 -11.17 3.08 -2.72
N SER A 160 -10.39 3.44 -3.73
CA SER A 160 -10.11 2.55 -4.86
C SER A 160 -9.32 1.30 -4.44
N PHE A 161 -8.39 1.45 -3.49
CA PHE A 161 -7.71 0.32 -2.88
C PHE A 161 -8.70 -0.63 -2.18
N LEU A 162 -9.56 -0.10 -1.31
CA LEU A 162 -10.56 -0.90 -0.59
C LEU A 162 -11.52 -1.60 -1.54
N GLU A 163 -12.00 -0.92 -2.59
CA GLU A 163 -12.89 -1.49 -3.59
C GLU A 163 -12.24 -2.58 -4.45
N SER A 164 -10.92 -2.56 -4.58
CA SER A 164 -10.14 -3.56 -5.31
C SER A 164 -9.82 -4.81 -4.49
N MET A 165 -10.03 -4.76 -3.16
CA MET A 165 -9.69 -5.85 -2.25
C MET A 165 -10.84 -6.85 -2.09
N ILE A 166 -10.49 -8.14 -2.10
CA ILE A 166 -11.39 -9.24 -1.72
C ILE A 166 -10.81 -9.91 -0.48
N LEU A 167 -11.21 -9.45 0.70
CA LEU A 167 -10.72 -9.99 1.97
C LEU A 167 -11.32 -11.35 2.30
N TYR A 168 -12.56 -11.56 1.94
CA TYR A 168 -13.30 -12.78 2.20
C TYR A 168 -13.84 -13.35 0.87
N PRO A 169 -13.05 -14.19 0.16
CA PRO A 169 -13.52 -14.82 -1.06
C PRO A 169 -14.81 -15.61 -0.81
N VAL A 170 -15.72 -15.60 -1.79
CA VAL A 170 -16.90 -16.47 -1.75
C VAL A 170 -16.44 -17.93 -1.60
N ASP A 171 -17.19 -18.73 -0.85
CA ASP A 171 -16.87 -20.10 -0.43
C ASP A 171 -15.74 -20.25 0.61
N SER A 172 -15.05 -19.20 1.02
CA SER A 172 -14.11 -19.28 2.13
C SER A 172 -14.83 -19.51 3.47
N ILE A 173 -14.15 -20.17 4.39
CA ILE A 173 -14.63 -20.41 5.75
C ILE A 173 -14.04 -19.35 6.68
N VAL A 174 -14.89 -18.73 7.47
CA VAL A 174 -14.54 -17.73 8.48
C VAL A 174 -15.09 -18.14 9.84
N GLU A 175 -14.46 -17.67 10.90
CA GLU A 175 -14.98 -17.83 12.27
C GLU A 175 -15.69 -16.53 12.69
N LEU A 176 -16.91 -16.68 13.17
CA LEU A 176 -17.70 -15.57 13.69
C LEU A 176 -17.34 -15.29 15.15
N SER A 177 -17.69 -14.10 15.64
CA SER A 177 -17.42 -13.69 17.02
C SER A 177 -18.10 -14.57 18.09
N ASN A 178 -19.11 -15.35 17.71
CA ASN A 178 -19.75 -16.34 18.57
C ASN A 178 -19.08 -17.72 18.52
N GLY A 179 -17.96 -17.87 17.80
CA GLY A 179 -17.20 -19.12 17.63
C GLY A 179 -17.77 -20.06 16.56
N GLU A 180 -18.87 -19.72 15.88
CA GLU A 180 -19.40 -20.51 14.79
C GLU A 180 -18.55 -20.35 13.52
N GLN A 181 -18.24 -21.45 12.85
CA GLN A 181 -17.67 -21.43 11.50
C GLN A 181 -18.79 -21.16 10.49
N ALA A 182 -18.52 -20.27 9.55
CA ALA A 182 -19.47 -19.87 8.53
C ALA A 182 -18.80 -19.79 7.15
N ARG A 183 -19.57 -20.06 6.11
CA ARG A 183 -19.15 -19.94 4.72
C ARG A 183 -19.55 -18.60 4.17
N VAL A 184 -18.61 -17.89 3.52
CA VAL A 184 -18.88 -16.65 2.80
C VAL A 184 -19.71 -16.96 1.57
N VAL A 185 -20.89 -16.33 1.43
CA VAL A 185 -21.79 -16.54 0.28
C VAL A 185 -21.89 -15.32 -0.62
N LYS A 186 -21.59 -14.13 -0.09
CA LYS A 186 -21.63 -12.89 -0.86
C LYS A 186 -20.80 -11.79 -0.22
N ASN A 187 -20.06 -11.04 -1.04
CA ASN A 187 -19.46 -9.78 -0.63
C ASN A 187 -20.41 -8.62 -0.87
N ILE A 188 -20.45 -7.66 0.06
CA ILE A 188 -21.28 -6.47 -0.05
C ILE A 188 -20.39 -5.33 -0.55
N PRO A 189 -20.70 -4.70 -1.71
CA PRO A 189 -19.96 -3.53 -2.17
C PRO A 189 -19.85 -2.47 -1.08
N HIS A 190 -18.68 -1.87 -0.92
CA HIS A 190 -18.33 -0.86 0.09
C HIS A 190 -18.25 -1.36 1.55
N TYR A 191 -18.61 -2.62 1.83
CA TYR A 191 -18.50 -3.25 3.16
C TYR A 191 -17.56 -4.45 3.12
N ILE A 192 -16.31 -4.21 2.69
CA ILE A 192 -15.31 -5.27 2.43
C ILE A 192 -14.98 -6.12 3.68
N LEU A 193 -15.18 -5.57 4.88
CA LEU A 193 -15.00 -6.27 6.17
C LEU A 193 -16.26 -7.01 6.65
N ARG A 194 -17.37 -6.92 5.93
CA ARG A 194 -18.68 -7.34 6.38
C ARG A 194 -19.42 -8.14 5.29
N PRO A 195 -18.97 -9.37 4.99
CA PRO A 195 -19.64 -10.24 4.00
C PRO A 195 -20.98 -10.78 4.52
N VAL A 196 -21.77 -11.35 3.62
CA VAL A 196 -22.88 -12.24 3.98
C VAL A 196 -22.32 -13.65 4.10
N VAL A 197 -22.64 -14.30 5.20
CA VAL A 197 -22.14 -15.65 5.50
C VAL A 197 -23.28 -16.58 5.94
N VAL A 198 -23.08 -17.89 5.79
CA VAL A 198 -23.99 -18.94 6.27
C VAL A 198 -23.26 -19.79 7.30
N GLY A 199 -23.81 -19.88 8.50
CA GLY A 199 -23.28 -20.73 9.57
C GLY A 199 -23.30 -22.19 9.16
N LEU A 200 -22.17 -22.88 9.32
CA LEU A 200 -22.05 -24.29 8.94
C LEU A 200 -22.81 -25.24 9.86
N THR A 201 -22.96 -24.84 11.12
CA THR A 201 -23.69 -25.64 12.13
C THR A 201 -25.16 -25.25 12.22
N SER A 202 -25.44 -23.94 12.28
CA SER A 202 -26.80 -23.41 12.47
C SER A 202 -27.61 -23.36 11.17
N GLY A 203 -26.96 -23.26 10.02
CA GLY A 203 -27.59 -22.93 8.74
C GLY A 203 -28.13 -21.50 8.62
N ASN A 204 -27.91 -20.67 9.64
CA ASN A 204 -28.38 -19.30 9.66
C ASN A 204 -27.61 -18.41 8.68
N VAL A 205 -28.33 -17.49 8.03
CA VAL A 205 -27.72 -16.46 7.18
C VAL A 205 -27.46 -15.23 8.04
N TYR A 206 -26.20 -14.79 8.05
CA TYR A 206 -25.78 -13.58 8.73
C TYR A 206 -25.37 -12.52 7.70
N ASN A 207 -26.09 -11.41 7.70
CA ASN A 207 -25.66 -10.20 6.97
C ASN A 207 -24.87 -9.33 7.95
N LEU A 208 -23.55 -9.23 7.75
CA LEU A 208 -22.64 -8.52 8.66
C LEU A 208 -22.46 -7.04 8.30
N GLY A 209 -23.06 -6.57 7.18
CA GLY A 209 -23.01 -5.18 6.71
C GLY A 209 -24.08 -4.28 7.30
#